data_65ecece62eb4e5833bcea2dfd649c33c
#
_entry.id   65ecece62eb4e5833bcea2dfd649c33c
#
_cell.length_a   1.000
_cell.length_b   1.000
_cell.length_c   1.000
_cell.angle_alpha   90.00
_cell.angle_beta   90.00
_cell.angle_gamma   90.00
#
_symmetry.space_group_name_H-M   'P 1'
#
loop_
_entity.id
_entity.type
_entity.pdbx_description
1 polymer ?
#
loop_
_entity_poly.entity_id
_entity_poly.type
_entity_poly.pdbx_seq_one_letter_code
_entity_poly.pdbx_strand_id
1 'polypeptide(L)'
;MENNTKELIKNAIQNLEKKDFRIFFFVMDTKGNAVASLANIYEHARILRQLGYDAQILHEKNDYPAIGPILGEIYAEIPHVSAEGQQLKVNTQDFIVIPEIFANVMEQTAKLPSKRIVFVNSYDYIFEMLMPGKNWVEYGITDVITTNEKQKEYITDLFSNRINVEVVPVSIPEYFKPSEKPKKPIIAIATRDQRDLVKIYKRFYLKYPHLKWVSFRDMRGLPREVFANSLAECCLAIWVDDIAGFGTFPVEAMKCDVPVLGLVPNMLPEWISDKNGLWTHETNKISDLAANYFQAWLEDAEPEEIYTEMAKMKDSYTLEQQTLKVQEVYNKIFEKRIEELKSVIPVEIEVENNVEIEK
;
A
#
# COMPACT_ATOMS: atom_id res chain seq x y z
N MET A 1 35.42 -33.72 6.76
CA MET A 1 34.70 -33.13 5.62
C MET A 1 33.49 -32.31 6.08
N GLU A 2 32.68 -32.79 7.00
CA GLU A 2 31.46 -32.05 7.49
C GLU A 2 31.76 -30.70 8.15
N ASN A 3 32.79 -30.60 9.01
CA ASN A 3 33.16 -29.36 9.69
C ASN A 3 33.58 -28.24 8.72
N ASN A 4 34.33 -28.61 7.66
CA ASN A 4 34.76 -27.63 6.66
C ASN A 4 33.57 -27.09 5.84
N THR A 5 32.56 -27.93 5.59
CA THR A 5 31.34 -27.52 4.87
C THR A 5 30.45 -26.59 5.71
N LYS A 6 30.32 -26.84 7.03
CA LYS A 6 29.56 -25.98 7.95
C LYS A 6 30.22 -24.59 8.09
N GLU A 7 31.55 -24.56 8.20
CA GLU A 7 32.29 -23.30 8.30
C GLU A 7 32.21 -22.49 7.00
N LEU A 8 32.27 -23.15 5.84
CA LEU A 8 32.04 -22.49 4.55
C LEU A 8 30.62 -21.89 4.42
N ILE A 9 29.61 -22.63 4.86
CA ILE A 9 28.20 -22.13 4.87
C ILE A 9 28.06 -20.93 5.81
N LYS A 10 28.66 -21.02 7.02
CA LYS A 10 28.60 -19.91 8.00
C LYS A 10 29.29 -18.66 7.46
N ASN A 11 30.43 -18.80 6.83
CA ASN A 11 31.15 -17.71 6.19
C ASN A 11 30.36 -17.14 5.00
N ALA A 12 29.72 -17.98 4.18
CA ALA A 12 28.85 -17.52 3.09
C ALA A 12 27.70 -16.70 3.61
N ILE A 13 27.00 -17.13 4.68
CA ILE A 13 25.89 -16.38 5.29
C ILE A 13 26.36 -15.06 5.91
N GLN A 14 27.55 -15.02 6.50
CA GLN A 14 28.11 -13.78 7.06
C GLN A 14 28.45 -12.73 6.01
N ASN A 15 28.72 -13.15 4.78
CA ASN A 15 29.09 -12.29 3.66
C ASN A 15 27.90 -11.94 2.74
N LEU A 16 26.65 -12.28 3.12
CA LEU A 16 25.46 -11.90 2.35
C LEU A 16 25.28 -10.39 2.32
N GLU A 17 25.11 -9.87 1.13
CA GLU A 17 24.81 -8.47 0.84
C GLU A 17 23.36 -8.31 0.37
N LYS A 18 22.87 -7.08 0.32
CA LYS A 18 21.50 -6.75 -0.13
C LYS A 18 21.15 -7.35 -1.49
N LYS A 19 22.09 -7.35 -2.43
CA LYS A 19 21.93 -7.89 -3.79
C LYS A 19 21.74 -9.42 -3.83
N ASP A 20 22.10 -10.13 -2.76
CA ASP A 20 21.98 -11.59 -2.67
C ASP A 20 20.56 -12.03 -2.27
N PHE A 21 19.73 -11.07 -1.88
CA PHE A 21 18.33 -11.29 -1.53
C PHE A 21 17.41 -10.84 -2.67
N ARG A 22 16.65 -11.80 -3.22
CA ARG A 22 15.58 -11.49 -4.16
C ARG A 22 14.27 -11.25 -3.40
N ILE A 23 13.55 -10.22 -3.81
CA ILE A 23 12.28 -9.85 -3.20
C ILE A 23 11.22 -9.88 -4.27
N PHE A 24 10.33 -10.85 -4.21
CA PHE A 24 9.24 -11.03 -5.14
C PHE A 24 7.96 -10.42 -4.60
N PHE A 25 7.46 -9.39 -5.24
CA PHE A 25 6.17 -8.78 -4.92
C PHE A 25 5.07 -9.45 -5.73
N PHE A 26 4.26 -10.28 -5.08
CA PHE A 26 3.11 -10.89 -5.73
C PHE A 26 2.04 -9.84 -6.00
N VAL A 27 1.50 -9.81 -7.22
CA VAL A 27 0.52 -8.80 -7.63
C VAL A 27 -0.70 -9.42 -8.29
N MET A 28 -1.81 -8.70 -8.14
CA MET A 28 -3.06 -9.01 -8.81
C MET A 28 -3.01 -8.54 -10.27
N ASP A 29 -3.53 -9.34 -11.19
CA ASP A 29 -3.83 -8.86 -12.54
C ASP A 29 -5.04 -7.91 -12.51
N THR A 30 -4.77 -6.63 -12.69
CA THR A 30 -5.80 -5.57 -12.73
C THR A 30 -6.36 -5.35 -14.13
N LYS A 31 -6.03 -6.20 -15.11
CA LYS A 31 -6.44 -6.08 -16.52
C LYS A 31 -6.14 -4.68 -17.11
N GLY A 32 -4.99 -4.13 -16.72
CA GLY A 32 -4.55 -2.83 -17.20
C GLY A 32 -5.18 -1.63 -16.46
N ASN A 33 -5.86 -1.83 -15.34
CA ASN A 33 -6.37 -0.72 -14.54
C ASN A 33 -5.34 -0.26 -13.50
N ALA A 34 -5.11 1.04 -13.42
CA ALA A 34 -4.32 1.63 -12.35
C ALA A 34 -5.13 1.63 -11.04
N VAL A 35 -4.60 0.97 -10.01
CA VAL A 35 -5.17 0.96 -8.66
C VAL A 35 -4.12 1.36 -7.63
N ALA A 36 -4.53 2.07 -6.59
CA ALA A 36 -3.61 2.63 -5.59
C ALA A 36 -2.78 1.56 -4.86
N SER A 37 -3.38 0.40 -4.54
CA SER A 37 -2.69 -0.70 -3.90
C SER A 37 -1.56 -1.27 -4.78
N LEU A 38 -1.80 -1.39 -6.09
CA LEU A 38 -0.79 -1.83 -7.04
C LEU A 38 0.33 -0.80 -7.14
N ALA A 39 0.00 0.49 -7.27
CA ALA A 39 0.98 1.57 -7.32
C ALA A 39 1.91 1.57 -6.10
N ASN A 40 1.37 1.35 -4.90
CA ASN A 40 2.15 1.27 -3.66
C ASN A 40 3.13 0.08 -3.67
N ILE A 41 2.72 -1.08 -4.16
CA ILE A 41 3.60 -2.26 -4.30
C ILE A 41 4.76 -1.96 -5.27
N TYR A 42 4.46 -1.38 -6.42
CA TYR A 42 5.49 -1.01 -7.40
C TYR A 42 6.44 0.05 -6.85
N GLU A 43 5.94 0.99 -6.04
CA GLU A 43 6.80 1.99 -5.40
C GLU A 43 7.76 1.35 -4.41
N HIS A 44 7.32 0.39 -3.58
CA HIS A 44 8.21 -0.39 -2.72
C HIS A 44 9.29 -1.14 -3.52
N ALA A 45 8.90 -1.83 -4.60
CA ALA A 45 9.85 -2.53 -5.46
C ALA A 45 10.89 -1.57 -6.07
N ARG A 46 10.46 -0.40 -6.56
CA ARG A 46 11.32 0.64 -7.13
C ARG A 46 12.32 1.18 -6.10
N ILE A 47 11.84 1.53 -4.91
CA ILE A 47 12.70 2.03 -3.81
C ILE A 47 13.73 0.97 -3.41
N LEU A 48 13.32 -0.27 -3.24
CA LEU A 48 14.24 -1.35 -2.87
C LEU A 48 15.34 -1.57 -3.91
N ARG A 49 15.01 -1.49 -5.20
CA ARG A 49 16.01 -1.55 -6.27
C ARG A 49 17.00 -0.39 -6.20
N GLN A 50 16.54 0.82 -5.91
CA GLN A 50 17.42 1.97 -5.69
C GLN A 50 18.33 1.80 -4.47
N LEU A 51 17.88 1.06 -3.45
CA LEU A 51 18.65 0.71 -2.26
C LEU A 51 19.60 -0.48 -2.47
N GLY A 52 19.64 -1.08 -3.67
CA GLY A 52 20.54 -2.14 -4.06
C GLY A 52 20.03 -3.57 -3.84
N TYR A 53 18.72 -3.74 -3.59
CA TYR A 53 18.09 -5.06 -3.52
C TYR A 53 17.62 -5.55 -4.90
N ASP A 54 17.56 -6.87 -5.10
CA ASP A 54 16.96 -7.48 -6.30
C ASP A 54 15.44 -7.65 -6.11
N ALA A 55 14.71 -6.52 -6.20
CA ALA A 55 13.25 -6.52 -6.10
C ALA A 55 12.60 -6.70 -7.48
N GLN A 56 11.62 -7.60 -7.56
CA GLN A 56 10.95 -8.01 -8.80
C GLN A 56 9.44 -8.12 -8.56
N ILE A 57 8.64 -7.93 -9.62
CA ILE A 57 7.20 -8.16 -9.58
C ILE A 57 6.92 -9.61 -9.97
N LEU A 58 6.13 -10.30 -9.16
CA LEU A 58 5.74 -11.70 -9.38
C LEU A 58 4.28 -11.78 -9.80
N HIS A 59 4.04 -12.31 -10.99
CA HIS A 59 2.71 -12.59 -11.54
C HIS A 59 2.34 -14.06 -11.40
N GLU A 60 1.04 -14.35 -11.34
CA GLU A 60 0.56 -15.72 -11.42
C GLU A 60 0.79 -16.32 -12.81
N LYS A 61 0.57 -15.53 -13.88
CA LYS A 61 0.65 -15.92 -15.28
C LYS A 61 1.66 -15.10 -16.07
N ASN A 62 2.01 -15.58 -17.27
CA ASN A 62 2.95 -14.92 -18.18
C ASN A 62 2.33 -13.78 -19.00
N ASP A 63 1.01 -13.70 -19.13
CA ASP A 63 0.30 -12.73 -19.96
C ASP A 63 -0.10 -11.44 -19.20
N TYR A 64 0.80 -10.92 -18.38
CA TYR A 64 0.56 -9.69 -17.64
C TYR A 64 0.70 -8.43 -18.52
N PRO A 65 -0.09 -7.37 -18.25
CA PRO A 65 -0.04 -6.13 -19.04
C PRO A 65 1.25 -5.33 -18.75
N ALA A 66 1.68 -4.54 -19.74
CA ALA A 66 2.76 -3.57 -19.55
C ALA A 66 2.35 -2.52 -18.53
N ILE A 67 3.21 -2.25 -17.54
CA ILE A 67 2.86 -1.40 -16.39
C ILE A 67 3.18 0.08 -16.60
N GLY A 68 4.20 0.41 -17.40
CA GLY A 68 4.59 1.80 -17.65
C GLY A 68 3.45 2.70 -18.10
N PRO A 69 2.66 2.31 -19.12
CA PRO A 69 1.49 3.11 -19.56
C PRO A 69 0.38 3.23 -18.51
N ILE A 70 0.37 2.33 -17.52
CA ILE A 70 -0.68 2.26 -16.48
C ILE A 70 -0.32 3.12 -15.27
N LEU A 71 0.89 2.92 -14.72
CA LEU A 71 1.34 3.58 -13.50
C LEU A 71 2.35 4.71 -13.72
N GLY A 72 3.07 4.69 -14.86
CA GLY A 72 4.13 5.63 -15.22
C GLY A 72 5.43 4.94 -15.63
N GLU A 73 6.18 5.54 -16.52
CA GLU A 73 7.41 4.97 -17.11
C GLU A 73 8.51 4.68 -16.07
N ILE A 74 8.49 5.37 -14.93
CA ILE A 74 9.43 5.13 -13.83
C ILE A 74 9.38 3.70 -13.26
N TYR A 75 8.31 2.96 -13.50
CA TYR A 75 8.14 1.58 -13.05
C TYR A 75 8.43 0.55 -14.16
N ALA A 76 8.64 0.99 -15.41
CA ALA A 76 8.83 0.09 -16.55
C ALA A 76 10.12 -0.74 -16.47
N GLU A 77 11.14 -0.26 -15.73
CA GLU A 77 12.41 -0.94 -15.55
C GLU A 77 12.42 -2.02 -14.45
N ILE A 78 11.33 -2.15 -13.68
CA ILE A 78 11.24 -3.17 -12.63
C ILE A 78 11.08 -4.53 -13.33
N PRO A 79 11.94 -5.53 -13.03
CA PRO A 79 11.82 -6.85 -13.62
C PRO A 79 10.53 -7.54 -13.22
N HIS A 80 9.94 -8.24 -14.16
CA HIS A 80 8.74 -9.04 -13.97
C HIS A 80 9.06 -10.52 -14.18
N VAL A 81 8.52 -11.37 -13.30
CA VAL A 81 8.62 -12.82 -13.37
C VAL A 81 7.24 -13.44 -13.16
N SER A 82 7.07 -14.68 -13.59
CA SER A 82 5.82 -15.41 -13.44
C SER A 82 6.03 -16.72 -12.67
N ALA A 83 5.03 -17.11 -11.91
CA ALA A 83 4.94 -18.41 -11.25
C ALA A 83 4.41 -19.51 -12.18
N GLU A 84 3.96 -19.17 -13.39
CA GLU A 84 3.37 -20.11 -14.34
C GLU A 84 4.39 -21.17 -14.78
N GLY A 85 3.94 -22.42 -14.80
CA GLY A 85 4.79 -23.56 -15.23
C GLY A 85 5.87 -23.96 -14.24
N GLN A 86 5.83 -23.52 -12.99
CA GLN A 86 6.80 -23.84 -11.93
C GLN A 86 8.25 -23.47 -12.29
N GLN A 87 8.45 -22.48 -13.13
CA GLN A 87 9.80 -22.05 -13.55
C GLN A 87 10.55 -21.24 -12.48
N LEU A 88 9.80 -20.61 -11.55
CA LEU A 88 10.39 -19.80 -10.50
C LEU A 88 10.93 -20.70 -9.39
N LYS A 89 12.27 -20.83 -9.33
CA LYS A 89 12.96 -21.48 -8.20
C LYS A 89 13.21 -20.46 -7.12
N VAL A 90 12.69 -20.72 -5.91
CA VAL A 90 12.92 -19.89 -4.71
C VAL A 90 13.87 -20.61 -3.75
N ASN A 91 14.66 -19.84 -3.02
CA ASN A 91 15.63 -20.34 -2.05
C ASN A 91 15.43 -19.70 -0.65
N THR A 92 16.30 -20.02 0.29
CA THR A 92 16.23 -19.52 1.67
C THR A 92 16.54 -18.02 1.81
N GLN A 93 17.19 -17.42 0.82
CA GLN A 93 17.52 -15.98 0.80
C GLN A 93 16.41 -15.14 0.18
N ASP A 94 15.43 -15.77 -0.46
CA ASP A 94 14.36 -15.06 -1.13
C ASP A 94 13.24 -14.63 -0.15
N PHE A 95 12.63 -13.51 -0.50
CA PHE A 95 11.42 -13.03 0.15
C PHE A 95 10.26 -13.04 -0.84
N ILE A 96 9.08 -13.42 -0.38
CA ILE A 96 7.83 -13.28 -1.14
C ILE A 96 6.94 -12.33 -0.35
N VAL A 97 6.65 -11.18 -0.92
CA VAL A 97 5.72 -10.19 -0.37
C VAL A 97 4.35 -10.45 -0.97
N ILE A 98 3.40 -10.80 -0.12
CA ILE A 98 2.07 -11.27 -0.53
C ILE A 98 1.02 -10.29 -0.01
N PRO A 99 0.23 -9.63 -0.88
CA PRO A 99 -0.89 -8.81 -0.42
C PRO A 99 -1.92 -9.61 0.38
N GLU A 100 -2.58 -8.96 1.32
CA GLU A 100 -3.57 -9.54 2.24
C GLU A 100 -4.70 -10.28 1.54
N ILE A 101 -5.02 -9.91 0.32
CA ILE A 101 -6.09 -10.52 -0.49
C ILE A 101 -5.77 -11.92 -1.01
N PHE A 102 -4.52 -12.39 -0.86
CA PHE A 102 -4.06 -13.67 -1.42
C PHE A 102 -3.81 -14.74 -0.35
N ALA A 103 -4.78 -15.03 0.50
CA ALA A 103 -4.66 -16.08 1.52
C ALA A 103 -4.33 -17.46 0.92
N ASN A 104 -4.85 -17.78 -0.28
CA ASN A 104 -4.52 -18.98 -1.01
C ASN A 104 -3.03 -19.08 -1.40
N VAL A 105 -2.43 -17.95 -1.79
CA VAL A 105 -0.98 -17.89 -2.10
C VAL A 105 -0.16 -18.07 -0.82
N MET A 106 -0.59 -17.50 0.30
CA MET A 106 0.06 -17.71 1.61
C MET A 106 0.08 -19.19 1.99
N GLU A 107 -1.05 -19.90 1.80
CA GLU A 107 -1.16 -21.33 2.07
C GLU A 107 -0.28 -22.16 1.12
N GLN A 108 -0.35 -21.90 -0.19
CA GLN A 108 0.43 -22.62 -1.21
C GLN A 108 1.95 -22.45 -1.02
N THR A 109 2.38 -21.27 -0.59
CA THR A 109 3.79 -20.96 -0.36
C THR A 109 4.30 -21.34 1.04
N ALA A 110 3.44 -21.89 1.91
CA ALA A 110 3.77 -22.17 3.31
C ALA A 110 4.97 -23.14 3.49
N LYS A 111 5.20 -24.03 2.51
CA LYS A 111 6.31 -25.01 2.52
C LYS A 111 7.55 -24.57 1.78
N LEU A 112 7.55 -23.40 1.14
CA LEU A 112 8.72 -22.88 0.44
C LEU A 112 9.79 -22.43 1.44
N PRO A 113 11.07 -22.54 1.07
CA PRO A 113 12.18 -22.13 1.95
C PRO A 113 12.31 -20.61 2.12
N SER A 114 11.68 -19.84 1.23
CA SER A 114 11.66 -18.38 1.25
C SER A 114 10.93 -17.81 2.46
N LYS A 115 11.34 -16.62 2.90
CA LYS A 115 10.59 -15.83 3.89
C LYS A 115 9.38 -15.19 3.23
N ARG A 116 8.25 -15.15 3.94
CA ARG A 116 7.02 -14.50 3.45
C ARG A 116 6.70 -13.30 4.31
N ILE A 117 6.31 -12.21 3.66
CA ILE A 117 5.88 -10.97 4.28
C ILE A 117 4.47 -10.69 3.77
N VAL A 118 3.53 -10.44 4.65
CA VAL A 118 2.19 -9.98 4.23
C VAL A 118 2.21 -8.47 4.07
N PHE A 119 1.66 -8.00 2.96
CA PHE A 119 1.54 -6.58 2.65
C PHE A 119 0.07 -6.16 2.73
N VAL A 120 -0.28 -5.37 3.75
CA VAL A 120 -1.67 -4.98 4.03
C VAL A 120 -1.93 -3.57 3.53
N ASN A 121 -2.75 -3.47 2.49
CA ASN A 121 -3.29 -2.20 2.00
C ASN A 121 -4.60 -1.83 2.69
N SER A 122 -5.47 -2.83 2.98
CA SER A 122 -6.71 -2.64 3.73
C SER A 122 -6.97 -3.82 4.67
N TYR A 123 -7.24 -3.52 5.95
CA TYR A 123 -7.50 -4.56 6.96
C TYR A 123 -8.79 -5.35 6.68
N ASP A 124 -9.78 -4.76 6.02
CA ASP A 124 -11.07 -5.42 5.73
C ASP A 124 -10.90 -6.71 4.94
N TYR A 125 -9.95 -6.73 4.00
CA TYR A 125 -9.67 -7.91 3.17
C TYR A 125 -9.05 -9.08 3.95
N ILE A 126 -8.50 -8.85 5.14
CA ILE A 126 -8.01 -9.94 6.00
C ILE A 126 -9.16 -10.92 6.29
N PHE A 127 -10.35 -10.40 6.60
CA PHE A 127 -11.51 -11.22 6.93
C PHE A 127 -12.19 -11.82 5.71
N GLU A 128 -12.25 -11.10 4.60
CA GLU A 128 -12.88 -11.61 3.38
C GLU A 128 -12.13 -12.81 2.79
N MET A 129 -10.80 -12.82 2.92
CA MET A 129 -9.94 -13.79 2.24
C MET A 129 -9.49 -14.95 3.11
N LEU A 130 -9.44 -14.78 4.44
CA LEU A 130 -9.07 -15.88 5.33
C LEU A 130 -10.22 -16.88 5.49
N MET A 131 -9.91 -18.15 5.25
CA MET A 131 -10.85 -19.23 5.53
C MET A 131 -11.12 -19.33 7.04
N PRO A 132 -12.36 -19.66 7.45
CA PRO A 132 -12.68 -19.87 8.86
C PRO A 132 -11.72 -20.85 9.54
N GLY A 133 -11.20 -20.50 10.71
CA GLY A 133 -10.26 -21.32 11.47
C GLY A 133 -8.83 -21.32 10.94
N LYS A 134 -8.50 -20.51 9.94
CA LYS A 134 -7.14 -20.30 9.44
C LYS A 134 -6.63 -18.92 9.83
N ASN A 135 -5.32 -18.81 10.05
CA ASN A 135 -4.68 -17.52 10.28
C ASN A 135 -3.24 -17.48 9.72
N TRP A 136 -2.68 -16.30 9.62
CA TRP A 136 -1.34 -16.10 9.05
C TRP A 136 -0.23 -16.82 9.82
N VAL A 137 -0.37 -16.94 11.14
CA VAL A 137 0.62 -17.63 12.00
C VAL A 137 0.72 -19.10 11.61
N GLU A 138 -0.40 -19.75 11.29
CA GLU A 138 -0.44 -21.15 10.83
C GLU A 138 0.25 -21.34 9.48
N TYR A 139 0.23 -20.33 8.63
CA TYR A 139 1.00 -20.32 7.40
C TYR A 139 2.48 -19.96 7.61
N GLY A 140 2.93 -19.72 8.85
CA GLY A 140 4.28 -19.33 9.18
C GLY A 140 4.66 -17.91 8.78
N ILE A 141 3.67 -17.02 8.67
CA ILE A 141 3.90 -15.58 8.49
C ILE A 141 4.29 -15.00 9.85
N THR A 142 5.39 -14.26 9.88
CA THR A 142 5.93 -13.61 11.09
C THR A 142 6.11 -12.11 10.93
N ASP A 143 6.05 -11.61 9.70
CA ASP A 143 6.33 -10.22 9.37
C ASP A 143 5.24 -9.67 8.45
N VAL A 144 4.72 -8.51 8.79
CA VAL A 144 3.65 -7.79 8.08
C VAL A 144 4.08 -6.34 7.87
N ILE A 145 3.82 -5.82 6.69
CA ILE A 145 3.97 -4.39 6.39
C ILE A 145 2.57 -3.82 6.13
N THR A 146 2.26 -2.71 6.75
CA THR A 146 1.00 -1.98 6.56
C THR A 146 1.24 -0.50 6.30
N THR A 147 0.20 0.26 5.99
CA THR A 147 0.31 1.64 5.52
C THR A 147 0.08 2.70 6.59
N ASN A 148 -0.45 2.34 7.76
CA ASN A 148 -0.72 3.27 8.84
C ASN A 148 -0.70 2.60 10.23
N GLU A 149 -0.53 3.40 11.29
CA GLU A 149 -0.41 2.91 12.67
C GLU A 149 -1.72 2.28 13.19
N LYS A 150 -2.89 2.74 12.77
CA LYS A 150 -4.17 2.15 13.18
C LYS A 150 -4.34 0.72 12.68
N GLN A 151 -3.94 0.45 11.44
CA GLN A 151 -3.92 -0.92 10.92
C GLN A 151 -2.90 -1.78 11.68
N LYS A 152 -1.72 -1.22 12.01
CA LYS A 152 -0.72 -1.92 12.83
C LYS A 152 -1.27 -2.30 14.20
N GLU A 153 -1.86 -1.35 14.93
CA GLU A 153 -2.49 -1.61 16.24
C GLU A 153 -3.50 -2.75 16.13
N TYR A 154 -4.38 -2.68 15.13
CA TYR A 154 -5.43 -3.65 14.90
C TYR A 154 -4.89 -5.05 14.55
N ILE A 155 -3.95 -5.14 13.61
CA ILE A 155 -3.34 -6.42 13.20
C ILE A 155 -2.55 -7.03 14.37
N THR A 156 -1.83 -6.21 15.14
CA THR A 156 -1.06 -6.66 16.30
C THR A 156 -1.97 -7.28 17.35
N ASP A 157 -3.11 -6.65 17.65
CA ASP A 157 -4.13 -7.18 18.57
C ASP A 157 -4.76 -8.46 18.04
N LEU A 158 -5.20 -8.45 16.77
CA LEU A 158 -5.83 -9.60 16.10
C LEU A 158 -4.98 -10.88 16.18
N PHE A 159 -3.68 -10.77 16.02
CA PHE A 159 -2.75 -11.90 16.08
C PHE A 159 -2.04 -12.04 17.43
N SER A 160 -2.51 -11.35 18.49
CA SER A 160 -2.01 -11.46 19.86
C SER A 160 -0.49 -11.31 19.98
N ASN A 161 0.09 -10.32 19.30
CA ASN A 161 1.53 -10.02 19.26
C ASN A 161 2.42 -11.16 18.73
N ARG A 162 1.86 -12.13 17.99
CA ARG A 162 2.65 -13.24 17.40
C ARG A 162 3.26 -12.89 16.04
N ILE A 163 2.91 -11.74 15.49
CA ILE A 163 3.38 -11.24 14.19
C ILE A 163 4.00 -9.87 14.42
N ASN A 164 5.16 -9.64 13.81
CA ASN A 164 5.79 -8.33 13.76
C ASN A 164 5.11 -7.48 12.69
N VAL A 165 4.58 -6.32 13.06
CA VAL A 165 3.89 -5.41 12.13
C VAL A 165 4.66 -4.09 12.04
N GLU A 166 5.11 -3.76 10.86
CA GLU A 166 5.82 -2.52 10.56
C GLU A 166 4.96 -1.61 9.67
N VAL A 167 5.08 -0.30 9.86
CA VAL A 167 4.35 0.70 9.08
C VAL A 167 5.26 1.36 8.06
N VAL A 168 4.83 1.33 6.81
CA VAL A 168 5.42 2.12 5.72
C VAL A 168 4.31 2.95 5.09
N PRO A 169 4.27 4.27 5.33
CA PRO A 169 3.23 5.12 4.77
C PRO A 169 3.34 5.21 3.26
N VAL A 170 2.20 5.43 2.60
CA VAL A 170 2.15 5.64 1.15
C VAL A 170 2.67 7.03 0.82
N SER A 171 3.45 7.18 -0.25
CA SER A 171 3.79 8.49 -0.80
C SER A 171 2.80 8.94 -1.86
N ILE A 172 2.59 10.25 -1.93
CA ILE A 172 1.81 10.89 -2.98
C ILE A 172 2.77 11.58 -3.94
N PRO A 173 2.77 11.23 -5.22
CA PRO A 173 3.68 11.81 -6.21
C PRO A 173 3.61 13.34 -6.29
N GLU A 174 4.73 14.00 -6.58
CA GLU A 174 4.86 15.46 -6.61
C GLU A 174 4.06 16.15 -7.71
N TYR A 175 3.61 15.41 -8.74
CA TYR A 175 2.72 15.96 -9.77
C TYR A 175 1.30 16.21 -9.25
N PHE A 176 0.92 15.70 -8.05
CA PHE A 176 -0.27 16.15 -7.33
C PHE A 176 0.02 17.49 -6.65
N LYS A 177 -0.26 18.57 -7.34
CA LYS A 177 -0.01 19.94 -6.92
C LYS A 177 -1.11 20.88 -7.39
N PRO A 178 -1.26 22.04 -6.77
CA PRO A 178 -2.26 23.02 -7.18
C PRO A 178 -2.14 23.41 -8.65
N SER A 179 -3.28 23.66 -9.29
CA SER A 179 -3.32 24.25 -10.64
C SER A 179 -2.97 25.75 -10.57
N GLU A 180 -2.21 26.24 -11.55
CA GLU A 180 -2.00 27.68 -11.75
C GLU A 180 -3.27 28.39 -12.28
N LYS A 181 -4.25 27.63 -12.77
CA LYS A 181 -5.53 28.13 -13.29
C LYS A 181 -6.59 28.12 -12.20
N PRO A 182 -7.56 29.04 -12.28
CA PRO A 182 -8.71 29.03 -11.37
C PRO A 182 -9.43 27.67 -11.39
N LYS A 183 -9.97 27.29 -10.24
CA LYS A 183 -10.81 26.10 -10.14
C LYS A 183 -12.04 26.24 -11.01
N LYS A 184 -12.49 25.12 -11.57
CA LYS A 184 -13.69 25.03 -12.41
C LYS A 184 -14.87 24.51 -11.57
N PRO A 185 -16.13 24.78 -11.98
CA PRO A 185 -17.32 24.24 -11.34
C PRO A 185 -17.46 22.73 -11.64
N ILE A 186 -16.46 21.97 -11.28
CA ILE A 186 -16.36 20.53 -11.48
C ILE A 186 -16.12 19.88 -10.14
N ILE A 187 -16.94 18.89 -9.82
CA ILE A 187 -16.80 18.04 -8.64
C ILE A 187 -16.13 16.72 -9.09
N ALA A 188 -14.91 16.48 -8.65
CA ALA A 188 -14.28 15.18 -8.81
C ALA A 188 -14.95 14.15 -7.92
N ILE A 189 -15.18 12.93 -8.39
CA ILE A 189 -15.78 11.89 -7.58
C ILE A 189 -15.02 10.57 -7.76
N ALA A 190 -14.63 9.97 -6.63
CA ALA A 190 -14.07 8.63 -6.57
C ALA A 190 -14.92 7.78 -5.62
N THR A 191 -15.49 6.71 -6.15
CA THR A 191 -16.27 5.73 -5.39
C THR A 191 -15.81 4.33 -5.78
N ARG A 192 -15.84 3.41 -4.84
CA ARG A 192 -15.61 1.99 -5.13
C ARG A 192 -16.77 1.39 -5.94
N ASP A 193 -18.03 1.70 -5.54
CA ASP A 193 -19.23 1.23 -6.22
C ASP A 193 -19.79 2.31 -7.17
N GLN A 194 -19.93 1.95 -8.45
CA GLN A 194 -20.53 2.83 -9.45
C GLN A 194 -21.97 3.23 -9.10
N ARG A 195 -22.69 2.39 -8.36
CA ARG A 195 -24.07 2.70 -7.93
C ARG A 195 -24.10 3.90 -6.99
N ASP A 196 -23.09 4.08 -6.14
CA ASP A 196 -23.01 5.24 -5.24
C ASP A 196 -22.74 6.52 -6.01
N LEU A 197 -21.85 6.48 -6.99
CA LEU A 197 -21.63 7.60 -7.91
C LEU A 197 -22.96 8.04 -8.56
N VAL A 198 -23.71 7.09 -9.13
CA VAL A 198 -24.98 7.38 -9.80
C VAL A 198 -26.02 7.95 -8.82
N LYS A 199 -26.10 7.42 -7.60
CA LYS A 199 -27.03 7.92 -6.56
C LYS A 199 -26.67 9.35 -6.16
N ILE A 200 -25.39 9.64 -5.93
CA ILE A 200 -24.93 10.95 -5.47
C ILE A 200 -25.24 12.03 -6.50
N TYR A 201 -24.82 11.86 -7.77
CA TYR A 201 -25.05 12.92 -8.77
C TYR A 201 -26.52 13.05 -9.15
N LYS A 202 -27.30 11.96 -9.22
CA LYS A 202 -28.74 12.03 -9.51
C LYS A 202 -29.49 12.73 -8.38
N ARG A 203 -29.19 12.38 -7.13
CA ARG A 203 -29.77 13.07 -5.97
C ARG A 203 -29.43 14.56 -5.98
N PHE A 204 -28.17 14.92 -6.28
CA PHE A 204 -27.73 16.31 -6.38
C PHE A 204 -28.57 17.08 -7.41
N TYR A 205 -28.69 16.60 -8.63
CA TYR A 205 -29.43 17.29 -9.68
C TYR A 205 -30.95 17.31 -9.46
N LEU A 206 -31.51 16.27 -8.83
CA LEU A 206 -32.95 16.25 -8.52
C LEU A 206 -33.31 17.24 -7.41
N LYS A 207 -32.48 17.32 -6.38
CA LYS A 207 -32.75 18.17 -5.20
C LYS A 207 -32.36 19.64 -5.44
N TYR A 208 -31.33 19.88 -6.26
CA TYR A 208 -30.75 21.18 -6.55
C TYR A 208 -30.79 21.49 -8.07
N PRO A 209 -31.97 21.64 -8.68
CA PRO A 209 -32.11 21.80 -10.13
C PRO A 209 -31.44 23.08 -10.69
N HIS A 210 -31.24 24.11 -9.87
CA HIS A 210 -30.50 25.32 -10.23
C HIS A 210 -29.01 25.11 -10.36
N LEU A 211 -28.45 23.98 -9.85
CA LEU A 211 -27.04 23.59 -9.97
C LEU A 211 -26.78 22.57 -11.10
N LYS A 212 -27.69 22.41 -12.06
CA LYS A 212 -27.54 21.47 -13.19
C LYS A 212 -26.33 21.74 -14.09
N TRP A 213 -25.76 22.91 -14.02
CA TRP A 213 -24.58 23.31 -14.78
C TRP A 213 -23.25 22.90 -14.10
N VAL A 214 -23.29 22.44 -12.86
CA VAL A 214 -22.13 21.81 -12.17
C VAL A 214 -21.86 20.46 -12.80
N SER A 215 -20.62 20.19 -13.13
CA SER A 215 -20.22 18.90 -13.72
C SER A 215 -19.66 17.96 -12.66
N PHE A 216 -20.02 16.69 -12.74
CA PHE A 216 -19.35 15.62 -12.00
C PHE A 216 -18.36 14.91 -12.90
N ARG A 217 -17.14 14.71 -12.40
CA ARG A 217 -16.06 14.02 -13.11
C ARG A 217 -15.73 12.72 -12.39
N ASP A 218 -16.03 11.59 -13.04
CA ASP A 218 -15.58 10.28 -12.58
C ASP A 218 -14.07 10.18 -12.79
N MET A 219 -13.34 9.91 -11.72
CA MET A 219 -11.88 9.90 -11.71
C MET A 219 -11.28 8.52 -12.03
N ARG A 220 -12.10 7.49 -12.22
CA ARG A 220 -11.63 6.12 -12.45
C ARG A 220 -11.02 5.95 -13.85
N GLY A 221 -9.99 5.07 -13.93
CA GLY A 221 -9.40 4.64 -15.19
C GLY A 221 -8.55 5.68 -15.93
N LEU A 222 -8.23 6.81 -15.30
CA LEU A 222 -7.33 7.80 -15.86
C LEU A 222 -5.86 7.43 -15.59
N PRO A 223 -4.95 7.64 -16.55
CA PRO A 223 -3.50 7.62 -16.28
C PRO A 223 -3.15 8.61 -15.18
N ARG A 224 -2.17 8.27 -14.34
CA ARG A 224 -1.91 8.99 -13.07
C ARG A 224 -1.67 10.49 -13.23
N GLU A 225 -0.89 10.93 -14.21
CA GLU A 225 -0.65 12.37 -14.44
C GLU A 225 -1.89 13.09 -14.98
N VAL A 226 -2.65 12.44 -15.86
CA VAL A 226 -3.93 12.97 -16.35
C VAL A 226 -4.93 13.09 -15.21
N PHE A 227 -4.94 12.10 -14.30
CA PHE A 227 -5.74 12.12 -13.09
C PHE A 227 -5.38 13.34 -12.22
N ALA A 228 -4.10 13.56 -11.92
CA ALA A 228 -3.64 14.69 -11.10
C ALA A 228 -4.03 16.05 -11.72
N ASN A 229 -3.76 16.24 -13.00
CA ASN A 229 -4.14 17.46 -13.72
C ASN A 229 -5.66 17.68 -13.72
N SER A 230 -6.43 16.61 -13.94
CA SER A 230 -7.89 16.66 -13.92
C SER A 230 -8.45 16.99 -12.54
N LEU A 231 -7.84 16.44 -11.49
CA LEU A 231 -8.20 16.70 -10.10
C LEU A 231 -7.89 18.14 -9.71
N ALA A 232 -6.70 18.65 -10.06
CA ALA A 232 -6.28 19.99 -9.73
C ALA A 232 -7.17 21.11 -10.30
N GLU A 233 -7.96 20.83 -11.36
CA GLU A 233 -8.94 21.76 -11.93
C GLU A 233 -10.28 21.81 -11.17
N CYS A 234 -10.57 20.83 -10.30
CA CYS A 234 -11.86 20.70 -9.62
C CYS A 234 -11.98 21.65 -8.42
N CYS A 235 -13.21 22.10 -8.10
CA CYS A 235 -13.48 22.91 -6.92
C CYS A 235 -13.77 22.07 -5.67
N LEU A 236 -14.14 20.81 -5.84
CA LEU A 236 -14.45 19.88 -4.76
C LEU A 236 -14.12 18.45 -5.20
N ALA A 237 -13.71 17.62 -4.26
CA ALA A 237 -13.52 16.18 -4.45
C ALA A 237 -14.46 15.40 -3.53
N ILE A 238 -15.20 14.44 -4.06
CA ILE A 238 -16.07 13.53 -3.29
C ILE A 238 -15.42 12.15 -3.22
N TRP A 239 -15.20 11.67 -2.02
CA TRP A 239 -14.65 10.36 -1.74
C TRP A 239 -15.65 9.47 -1.01
N VAL A 240 -16.00 8.33 -1.60
CA VAL A 240 -16.91 7.36 -0.99
C VAL A 240 -16.25 5.99 -1.06
N ASP A 241 -15.62 5.61 0.02
CA ASP A 241 -14.99 4.31 0.18
C ASP A 241 -15.00 3.93 1.67
N ASP A 242 -15.85 3.00 2.05
CA ASP A 242 -15.98 2.49 3.41
C ASP A 242 -14.91 1.42 3.75
N ILE A 243 -14.25 0.89 2.72
CA ILE A 243 -13.16 -0.11 2.82
C ILE A 243 -11.82 0.56 2.49
N ALA A 244 -11.50 1.66 3.14
CA ALA A 244 -10.26 2.36 2.86
C ALA A 244 -9.14 1.93 3.82
N GLY A 245 -8.02 1.52 3.26
CA GLY A 245 -6.78 1.38 4.01
C GLY A 245 -6.17 2.74 4.30
N PHE A 246 -5.37 3.27 3.37
CA PHE A 246 -4.76 4.60 3.50
C PHE A 246 -5.68 5.72 2.97
N GLY A 247 -6.41 5.48 1.88
CA GLY A 247 -7.22 6.51 1.22
C GLY A 247 -6.38 7.56 0.48
N THR A 248 -5.73 7.16 -0.62
CA THR A 248 -4.84 8.06 -1.37
C THR A 248 -5.56 9.23 -2.02
N PHE A 249 -6.75 9.00 -2.59
CA PHE A 249 -7.51 10.02 -3.32
C PHE A 249 -7.78 11.30 -2.52
N PRO A 250 -8.23 11.26 -1.25
CA PRO A 250 -8.39 12.46 -0.45
C PRO A 250 -7.09 13.24 -0.26
N VAL A 251 -5.98 12.57 0.02
CA VAL A 251 -4.68 13.22 0.22
C VAL A 251 -4.16 13.83 -1.09
N GLU A 252 -4.36 13.14 -2.22
CA GLU A 252 -4.08 13.65 -3.57
C GLU A 252 -4.87 14.93 -3.86
N ALA A 253 -6.15 14.96 -3.49
CA ALA A 253 -7.00 16.15 -3.64
C ALA A 253 -6.50 17.31 -2.77
N MET A 254 -6.19 17.06 -1.50
CA MET A 254 -5.67 18.08 -0.59
C MET A 254 -4.34 18.66 -1.08
N LYS A 255 -3.44 17.83 -1.62
CA LYS A 255 -2.19 18.31 -2.24
C LYS A 255 -2.43 19.17 -3.49
N CYS A 256 -3.55 18.98 -4.17
CA CYS A 256 -3.98 19.80 -5.30
C CYS A 256 -4.78 21.05 -4.89
N ASP A 257 -4.85 21.39 -3.61
CA ASP A 257 -5.73 22.45 -3.05
C ASP A 257 -7.20 22.24 -3.46
N VAL A 258 -7.67 20.99 -3.41
CA VAL A 258 -9.06 20.62 -3.67
C VAL A 258 -9.65 20.08 -2.37
N PRO A 259 -10.61 20.78 -1.75
CA PRO A 259 -11.30 20.31 -0.56
C PRO A 259 -11.99 18.98 -0.76
N VAL A 260 -12.04 18.18 0.29
CA VAL A 260 -12.61 16.84 0.26
C VAL A 260 -13.91 16.79 1.05
N LEU A 261 -14.92 16.22 0.42
CA LEU A 261 -16.15 15.76 1.06
C LEU A 261 -16.16 14.25 1.01
N GLY A 262 -16.34 13.58 2.13
CA GLY A 262 -16.25 12.13 2.13
C GLY A 262 -17.08 11.39 3.15
N LEU A 263 -17.28 10.12 2.86
CA LEU A 263 -17.77 9.14 3.83
C LEU A 263 -16.61 8.77 4.75
N VAL A 264 -16.84 8.84 6.05
CA VAL A 264 -15.83 8.39 7.04
C VAL A 264 -15.72 6.87 6.96
N PRO A 265 -14.53 6.31 6.67
CA PRO A 265 -14.34 4.86 6.64
C PRO A 265 -14.44 4.24 8.03
N ASN A 266 -14.66 2.91 8.07
CA ASN A 266 -14.76 2.15 9.33
C ASN A 266 -13.48 2.24 10.17
N MET A 267 -12.32 2.22 9.52
CA MET A 267 -11.04 2.49 10.17
C MET A 267 -10.52 3.85 9.69
N LEU A 268 -10.40 4.80 10.62
CA LEU A 268 -9.98 6.16 10.34
C LEU A 268 -8.48 6.18 10.00
N PRO A 269 -8.10 6.58 8.77
CA PRO A 269 -6.70 6.91 8.49
C PRO A 269 -6.20 8.07 9.35
N GLU A 270 -4.92 8.09 9.68
CA GLU A 270 -4.30 9.08 10.58
C GLU A 270 -4.40 10.53 10.08
N TRP A 271 -4.48 10.71 8.76
CA TRP A 271 -4.58 12.03 8.13
C TRP A 271 -6.00 12.64 8.20
N ILE A 272 -7.05 11.87 8.52
CA ILE A 272 -8.41 12.40 8.67
C ILE A 272 -8.51 13.15 10.00
N SER A 273 -8.99 14.40 9.92
CA SER A 273 -9.44 15.19 11.06
C SER A 273 -10.80 15.82 10.77
N ASP A 274 -11.51 16.22 11.80
CA ASP A 274 -12.78 16.93 11.69
C ASP A 274 -12.68 18.31 11.01
N LYS A 275 -11.45 18.79 10.76
CA LYS A 275 -11.15 20.11 10.23
C LYS A 275 -10.61 20.11 8.80
N ASN A 276 -10.09 18.99 8.31
CA ASN A 276 -9.44 18.94 7.00
C ASN A 276 -10.35 18.48 5.85
N GLY A 277 -11.65 18.38 6.10
CA GLY A 277 -12.62 17.99 5.09
C GLY A 277 -14.06 18.05 5.60
N LEU A 278 -15.01 17.79 4.71
CA LEU A 278 -16.42 17.71 5.02
C LEU A 278 -16.82 16.23 5.19
N TRP A 279 -16.77 15.73 6.41
CA TRP A 279 -16.93 14.31 6.69
C TRP A 279 -18.34 13.95 7.14
N THR A 280 -18.86 12.82 6.69
CA THR A 280 -20.16 12.27 7.08
C THR A 280 -20.14 10.76 7.19
N HIS A 281 -21.00 10.18 8.03
CA HIS A 281 -21.25 8.74 8.11
C HIS A 281 -22.45 8.30 7.25
N GLU A 282 -23.09 9.25 6.55
CA GLU A 282 -24.31 9.00 5.82
C GLU A 282 -24.16 9.37 4.34
N THR A 283 -24.13 8.36 3.46
CA THR A 283 -24.02 8.55 2.00
C THR A 283 -25.11 9.48 1.43
N ASN A 284 -26.33 9.46 2.02
CA ASN A 284 -27.42 10.31 1.59
C ASN A 284 -27.20 11.80 1.87
N LYS A 285 -26.32 12.18 2.79
CA LYS A 285 -25.97 13.58 3.08
C LYS A 285 -24.92 14.15 2.13
N ILE A 286 -24.19 13.33 1.41
CA ILE A 286 -23.09 13.78 0.53
C ILE A 286 -23.57 14.80 -0.49
N SER A 287 -24.73 14.56 -1.15
CA SER A 287 -25.27 15.50 -2.14
C SER A 287 -25.64 16.85 -1.53
N ASP A 288 -26.12 16.87 -0.28
CA ASP A 288 -26.53 18.08 0.42
C ASP A 288 -25.30 18.89 0.86
N LEU A 289 -24.29 18.22 1.41
CA LEU A 289 -23.01 18.84 1.77
C LEU A 289 -22.29 19.38 0.53
N ALA A 290 -22.30 18.65 -0.58
CA ALA A 290 -21.71 19.09 -1.84
C ALA A 290 -22.41 20.37 -2.38
N ALA A 291 -23.74 20.43 -2.32
CA ALA A 291 -24.49 21.61 -2.75
C ALA A 291 -24.22 22.83 -1.86
N ASN A 292 -24.17 22.63 -0.54
CA ASN A 292 -23.86 23.70 0.42
C ASN A 292 -22.44 24.23 0.24
N TYR A 293 -21.46 23.33 0.10
CA TYR A 293 -20.08 23.74 -0.15
C TYR A 293 -19.97 24.49 -1.48
N PHE A 294 -20.59 23.97 -2.54
CA PHE A 294 -20.56 24.61 -3.84
C PHE A 294 -21.18 25.99 -3.85
N GLN A 295 -22.26 26.21 -3.09
CA GLN A 295 -22.83 27.53 -2.90
C GLN A 295 -21.85 28.48 -2.19
N ALA A 296 -21.22 28.04 -1.12
CA ALA A 296 -20.20 28.83 -0.41
C ALA A 296 -19.01 29.17 -1.33
N TRP A 297 -18.58 28.22 -2.17
CA TRP A 297 -17.52 28.43 -3.15
C TRP A 297 -17.86 29.50 -4.20
N LEU A 298 -19.14 29.58 -4.64
CA LEU A 298 -19.60 30.62 -5.55
C LEU A 298 -19.65 32.02 -4.91
N GLU A 299 -19.75 32.07 -3.60
CA GLU A 299 -19.85 33.29 -2.81
C GLU A 299 -18.52 33.71 -2.19
N ASP A 300 -17.43 33.00 -2.50
CA ASP A 300 -16.08 33.14 -1.89
C ASP A 300 -16.17 33.08 -0.34
N ALA A 301 -17.00 32.18 0.18
CA ALA A 301 -17.32 32.02 1.59
C ALA A 301 -17.03 30.60 2.14
N GLU A 302 -16.09 29.90 1.51
CA GLU A 302 -15.66 28.56 1.96
C GLU A 302 -14.98 28.65 3.34
N PRO A 303 -15.06 27.57 4.14
CA PRO A 303 -14.40 27.55 5.44
C PRO A 303 -12.86 27.62 5.30
N GLU A 304 -12.26 28.74 5.74
CA GLU A 304 -10.79 28.93 5.74
C GLU A 304 -10.03 27.82 6.51
N GLU A 305 -10.67 27.26 7.54
CA GLU A 305 -10.06 26.21 8.36
C GLU A 305 -9.71 24.97 7.54
N ILE A 306 -10.55 24.60 6.57
CA ILE A 306 -10.29 23.45 5.67
C ILE A 306 -8.99 23.67 4.90
N TYR A 307 -8.79 24.84 4.30
CA TYR A 307 -7.58 25.15 3.53
C TYR A 307 -6.35 25.23 4.41
N THR A 308 -6.46 25.74 5.63
CA THR A 308 -5.38 25.78 6.61
C THR A 308 -4.92 24.39 7.01
N GLU A 309 -5.86 23.48 7.25
CA GLU A 309 -5.53 22.09 7.60
C GLU A 309 -5.01 21.29 6.39
N MET A 310 -5.57 21.50 5.21
CA MET A 310 -5.08 20.88 3.97
C MET A 310 -3.64 21.30 3.65
N ALA A 311 -3.27 22.55 3.93
CA ALA A 311 -1.90 23.03 3.70
C ALA A 311 -0.87 22.21 4.47
N LYS A 312 -1.20 21.64 5.63
CA LYS A 312 -0.33 20.75 6.42
C LYS A 312 -0.04 19.43 5.71
N MET A 313 -0.89 19.02 4.77
CA MET A 313 -0.69 17.79 4.00
C MET A 313 0.35 17.94 2.87
N LYS A 314 0.71 19.18 2.48
CA LYS A 314 1.63 19.44 1.37
C LYS A 314 3.00 18.79 1.59
N ASP A 315 3.51 18.89 2.82
CA ASP A 315 4.83 18.37 3.21
C ASP A 315 4.77 16.96 3.84
N SER A 316 3.56 16.36 3.87
CA SER A 316 3.35 15.02 4.38
C SER A 316 3.29 14.01 3.23
N TYR A 317 3.56 12.75 3.56
CA TYR A 317 3.45 11.64 2.61
C TYR A 317 4.31 11.86 1.35
N THR A 318 5.55 12.27 1.56
CA THR A 318 6.52 12.47 0.48
C THR A 318 7.23 11.17 0.13
N LEU A 319 7.77 11.10 -1.09
CA LEU A 319 8.59 9.96 -1.53
C LEU A 319 9.83 9.77 -0.64
N GLU A 320 10.43 10.86 -0.16
CA GLU A 320 11.57 10.81 0.75
C GLU A 320 11.20 10.10 2.05
N GLN A 321 10.08 10.49 2.67
CA GLN A 321 9.57 9.85 3.90
C GLN A 321 9.30 8.37 3.70
N GLN A 322 8.65 7.99 2.60
CA GLN A 322 8.42 6.58 2.27
C GLN A 322 9.73 5.84 2.04
N THR A 323 10.69 6.42 1.32
CA THR A 323 11.99 5.82 1.03
C THR A 323 12.76 5.51 2.33
N LEU A 324 12.83 6.47 3.25
CA LEU A 324 13.48 6.28 4.55
C LEU A 324 12.80 5.16 5.34
N LYS A 325 11.48 5.10 5.32
CA LYS A 325 10.72 4.10 6.06
C LYS A 325 10.85 2.71 5.43
N VAL A 326 10.83 2.60 4.11
CA VAL A 326 11.13 1.35 3.38
C VAL A 326 12.53 0.85 3.77
N GLN A 327 13.54 1.73 3.74
CA GLN A 327 14.90 1.38 4.11
C GLN A 327 14.99 0.86 5.55
N GLU A 328 14.38 1.56 6.51
CA GLU A 328 14.38 1.16 7.92
C GLU A 328 13.74 -0.22 8.11
N VAL A 329 12.52 -0.39 7.58
CA VAL A 329 11.73 -1.61 7.78
C VAL A 329 12.38 -2.82 7.12
N TYR A 330 12.78 -2.70 5.86
CA TYR A 330 13.40 -3.83 5.18
C TYR A 330 14.79 -4.17 5.72
N ASN A 331 15.59 -3.20 6.16
CA ASN A 331 16.85 -3.49 6.85
C ASN A 331 16.62 -4.36 8.10
N LYS A 332 15.63 -4.03 8.95
CA LYS A 332 15.26 -4.85 10.12
C LYS A 332 14.88 -6.29 9.73
N ILE A 333 14.04 -6.42 8.68
CA ILE A 333 13.59 -7.73 8.20
C ILE A 333 14.77 -8.55 7.68
N PHE A 334 15.70 -7.94 6.95
CA PHE A 334 16.90 -8.61 6.43
C PHE A 334 17.85 -9.01 7.54
N GLU A 335 18.16 -8.14 8.48
CA GLU A 335 19.00 -8.43 9.64
C GLU A 335 18.44 -9.63 10.42
N LYS A 336 17.15 -9.63 10.69
CA LYS A 336 16.45 -10.74 11.33
C LYS A 336 16.59 -12.03 10.51
N ARG A 337 16.45 -11.96 9.17
CA ARG A 337 16.62 -13.14 8.30
C ARG A 337 18.03 -13.70 8.33
N ILE A 338 19.04 -12.85 8.30
CA ILE A 338 20.44 -13.26 8.43
C ILE A 338 20.66 -13.99 9.75
N GLU A 339 20.14 -13.49 10.86
CA GLU A 339 20.24 -14.16 12.17
C GLU A 339 19.49 -15.51 12.18
N GLU A 340 18.30 -15.59 11.60
CA GLU A 340 17.57 -16.86 11.43
C GLU A 340 18.41 -17.88 10.63
N LEU A 341 19.00 -17.47 9.49
CA LEU A 341 19.83 -18.33 8.66
C LEU A 341 21.09 -18.83 9.41
N LYS A 342 21.73 -17.98 10.22
CA LYS A 342 22.85 -18.35 11.06
C LYS A 342 22.46 -19.37 12.14
N SER A 343 21.27 -19.23 12.72
CA SER A 343 20.80 -20.11 13.82
C SER A 343 20.47 -21.54 13.35
N VAL A 344 20.15 -21.72 12.07
CA VAL A 344 19.87 -23.05 11.49
C VAL A 344 21.14 -23.90 11.31
N ILE A 345 22.32 -23.28 11.33
CA ILE A 345 23.59 -24.03 11.30
C ILE A 345 23.81 -24.65 12.68
N PRO A 346 23.85 -25.99 12.81
CA PRO A 346 24.06 -26.63 14.11
C PRO A 346 25.35 -26.11 14.76
N VAL A 347 25.23 -25.48 15.93
CA VAL A 347 26.37 -25.15 16.77
C VAL A 347 26.90 -26.48 17.27
N GLU A 348 28.15 -26.87 16.96
CA GLU A 348 28.81 -27.98 17.63
C GLU A 348 28.88 -27.63 19.11
N ILE A 349 28.30 -28.49 19.94
CA ILE A 349 28.61 -28.51 21.36
C ILE A 349 30.09 -28.92 21.41
N GLU A 350 30.98 -28.03 21.81
CA GLU A 350 32.33 -28.37 22.21
C GLU A 350 32.21 -29.38 23.36
N VAL A 351 32.29 -30.67 23.02
CA VAL A 351 32.51 -31.70 24.03
C VAL A 351 33.98 -31.54 24.43
N GLU A 352 34.20 -30.86 25.54
CA GLU A 352 35.50 -30.91 26.22
C GLU A 352 35.84 -32.39 26.50
N ASN A 353 36.71 -32.95 25.67
CA ASN A 353 37.35 -34.22 25.93
C ASN A 353 38.39 -34.07 27.04
N ASN A 354 37.92 -33.93 28.27
CA ASN A 354 38.72 -34.16 29.45
C ASN A 354 38.62 -35.66 29.80
N VAL A 355 39.35 -36.50 29.07
CA VAL A 355 39.66 -37.85 29.53
C VAL A 355 41.09 -37.76 30.07
N GLU A 356 41.24 -37.47 31.35
CA GLU A 356 42.45 -37.79 32.09
C GLU A 356 42.57 -39.30 32.18
N ILE A 357 43.56 -39.87 31.52
CA ILE A 357 43.97 -41.23 31.75
C ILE A 357 44.92 -41.21 32.95
N GLU A 358 44.41 -41.51 34.13
CA GLU A 358 45.25 -41.88 35.26
C GLU A 358 45.87 -43.28 35.01
N LYS A 359 47.15 -43.32 35.21
CA LYS A 359 48.03 -44.56 35.14
C LYS A 359 47.85 -45.42 36.40
#